data_fbabe56980de31d2c1440d412d148582
#
_entry.id   fbabe56980de31d2c1440d412d148582
#
_cell.length_a   1.000
_cell.length_b   1.000
_cell.length_c   1.000
_cell.angle_alpha   90.00
_cell.angle_beta   90.00
_cell.angle_gamma   90.00
#
_symmetry.space_group_name_H-M   'P 1'
#
loop_
_entity.id
_entity.type
_entity.pdbx_description
1 polymer ?
#
loop_
_entity_poly.entity_id
_entity_poly.type
_entity_poly.pdbx_seq_one_letter_code
_entity_poly.pdbx_strand_id
1 'polypeptide(L)'
;MLTLFHQLLCPHSRYVRLILGEYGIAARLVEERFWERREEFLLLNPAAELPVLVVDGEPPIPGAGIVAEYIEETHPTQNGEDRLLPSQPGRRVEVRRLANWFNDKFHAEVSGPLVNERVFKRHMTHEQGGGPPDTEALRAARHNIRYHLGYIGWLVQTRDWLAGNRLTLADLA
;
A
#
# COMPACT_ATOMS: atom_id res chain seq x y z
N MET A 1 9.05 0.41 -20.31
CA MET A 1 7.69 0.91 -19.91
C MET A 1 7.36 0.33 -18.54
N LEU A 2 6.69 1.10 -17.66
CA LEU A 2 6.23 0.59 -16.36
C LEU A 2 4.74 0.26 -16.43
N THR A 3 4.35 -0.90 -15.88
CA THR A 3 2.95 -1.29 -15.75
C THR A 3 2.68 -1.68 -14.30
N LEU A 4 1.68 -1.05 -13.68
CA LEU A 4 1.27 -1.38 -12.32
C LEU A 4 -0.06 -2.14 -12.36
N PHE A 5 -0.03 -3.40 -11.95
CA PHE A 5 -1.24 -4.16 -11.63
C PHE A 5 -1.71 -3.73 -10.24
N HIS A 6 -2.94 -3.25 -10.17
CA HIS A 6 -3.49 -2.64 -8.96
C HIS A 6 -4.99 -2.88 -8.83
N GLN A 7 -5.53 -2.59 -7.66
CA GLN A 7 -6.96 -2.47 -7.43
C GLN A 7 -7.25 -1.10 -6.80
N LEU A 8 -8.30 -0.42 -7.29
CA LEU A 8 -8.56 0.99 -6.96
C LEU A 8 -8.68 1.24 -5.45
N LEU A 9 -9.40 0.38 -4.74
CA LEU A 9 -9.67 0.49 -3.31
C LEU A 9 -8.67 -0.27 -2.42
N CYS A 10 -7.66 -0.90 -3.00
CA CYS A 10 -6.60 -1.54 -2.25
C CYS A 10 -5.63 -0.46 -1.68
N PRO A 11 -5.46 -0.36 -0.34
CA PRO A 11 -4.55 0.61 0.26
C PRO A 11 -3.11 0.47 -0.20
N HIS A 12 -2.60 -0.75 -0.32
CA HIS A 12 -1.26 -1.04 -0.82
C HIS A 12 -1.06 -0.55 -2.26
N SER A 13 -2.07 -0.76 -3.12
CA SER A 13 -2.05 -0.23 -4.50
C SER A 13 -2.11 1.30 -4.53
N ARG A 14 -2.88 1.92 -3.62
CA ARG A 14 -2.93 3.38 -3.46
C ARG A 14 -1.56 3.93 -3.05
N TYR A 15 -0.93 3.30 -2.06
CA TYR A 15 0.40 3.67 -1.59
C TYR A 15 1.42 3.75 -2.74
N VAL A 16 1.51 2.71 -3.57
CA VAL A 16 2.42 2.71 -4.73
C VAL A 16 2.03 3.76 -5.77
N ARG A 17 0.73 3.96 -6.04
CA ARG A 17 0.31 5.02 -6.97
C ARG A 17 0.69 6.43 -6.49
N LEU A 18 0.61 6.68 -5.18
CA LEU A 18 1.03 7.95 -4.59
C LEU A 18 2.55 8.14 -4.73
N ILE A 19 3.34 7.10 -4.45
CA ILE A 19 4.80 7.13 -4.66
C ILE A 19 5.14 7.45 -6.11
N LEU A 20 4.53 6.75 -7.06
CA LEU A 20 4.75 7.02 -8.49
C LEU A 20 4.40 8.48 -8.84
N GLY A 21 3.31 9.02 -8.27
CA GLY A 21 2.91 10.41 -8.46
C GLY A 21 3.91 11.40 -7.90
N GLU A 22 4.41 11.19 -6.67
CA GLU A 22 5.42 12.05 -6.03
C GLU A 22 6.75 12.08 -6.79
N TYR A 23 7.13 10.97 -7.41
CA TYR A 23 8.33 10.87 -8.25
C TYR A 23 8.08 11.31 -9.72
N GLY A 24 6.84 11.66 -10.09
CA GLY A 24 6.49 12.00 -11.49
C GLY A 24 6.67 10.83 -12.45
N ILE A 25 6.58 9.59 -11.97
CA ILE A 25 6.80 8.39 -12.77
C ILE A 25 5.49 7.98 -13.44
N ALA A 26 5.48 8.01 -14.78
CA ALA A 26 4.35 7.53 -15.56
C ALA A 26 4.35 5.99 -15.60
N ALA A 27 3.23 5.39 -15.20
CA ALA A 27 3.00 3.96 -15.30
C ALA A 27 1.64 3.67 -15.96
N ARG A 28 1.57 2.62 -16.77
CA ARG A 28 0.30 2.08 -17.23
C ARG A 28 -0.38 1.38 -16.07
N LEU A 29 -1.59 1.81 -15.70
CA LEU A 29 -2.38 1.20 -14.65
C LEU A 29 -3.27 0.10 -15.24
N VAL A 30 -3.19 -1.12 -14.68
CA VAL A 30 -4.02 -2.27 -15.05
C VAL A 30 -4.78 -2.72 -13.81
N GLU A 31 -6.10 -2.56 -13.84
CA GLU A 31 -6.93 -3.00 -12.73
C GLU A 31 -7.01 -4.53 -12.72
N GLU A 32 -6.73 -5.13 -11.55
CA GLU A 32 -6.73 -6.57 -11.33
C GLU A 32 -7.69 -6.94 -10.19
N ARG A 33 -8.54 -7.92 -10.45
CA ARG A 33 -9.42 -8.52 -9.45
C ARG A 33 -8.75 -9.76 -8.85
N PHE A 34 -7.88 -9.57 -7.89
CA PHE A 34 -7.03 -10.61 -7.30
C PHE A 34 -7.79 -11.86 -6.84
N TRP A 35 -9.07 -11.74 -6.49
CA TRP A 35 -9.93 -12.86 -6.10
C TRP A 35 -10.35 -13.76 -7.28
N GLU A 36 -10.24 -13.29 -8.52
CA GLU A 36 -10.49 -14.10 -9.72
C GLU A 36 -9.33 -15.05 -10.02
N ARG A 37 -8.16 -14.82 -9.42
CA ARG A 37 -6.95 -15.65 -9.54
C ARG A 37 -6.63 -16.04 -10.98
N ARG A 38 -6.70 -15.06 -11.90
CA ARG A 38 -6.42 -15.29 -13.31
C ARG A 38 -5.01 -15.85 -13.51
N GLU A 39 -4.88 -16.84 -14.40
CA GLU A 39 -3.61 -17.53 -14.63
C GLU A 39 -2.49 -16.55 -15.04
N GLU A 40 -2.77 -15.61 -15.94
CA GLU A 40 -1.81 -14.61 -16.39
C GLU A 40 -1.29 -13.73 -15.24
N PHE A 41 -2.15 -13.43 -14.26
CA PHE A 41 -1.73 -12.67 -13.08
C PHE A 41 -0.95 -13.54 -12.09
N LEU A 42 -1.33 -14.79 -11.92
CA LEU A 42 -0.60 -15.74 -11.07
C LEU A 42 0.83 -16.03 -11.57
N LEU A 43 1.06 -15.94 -12.88
CA LEU A 43 2.42 -16.01 -13.45
C LEU A 43 3.28 -14.81 -13.04
N LEU A 44 2.70 -13.64 -12.79
CA LEU A 44 3.41 -12.47 -12.29
C LEU A 44 3.61 -12.52 -10.76
N ASN A 45 2.59 -12.98 -10.04
CA ASN A 45 2.64 -13.13 -8.59
C ASN A 45 1.80 -14.33 -8.12
N PRO A 46 2.42 -15.47 -7.81
CA PRO A 46 1.72 -16.67 -7.34
C PRO A 46 0.92 -16.48 -6.06
N ALA A 47 1.28 -15.47 -5.22
CA ALA A 47 0.53 -15.11 -4.02
C ALA A 47 -0.85 -14.50 -4.34
N ALA A 48 -1.08 -14.07 -5.58
CA ALA A 48 -2.30 -13.34 -5.99
C ALA A 48 -2.54 -12.04 -5.20
N GLU A 49 -1.47 -11.40 -4.76
CA GLU A 49 -1.53 -10.15 -3.99
C GLU A 49 -1.19 -8.93 -4.87
N LEU A 50 -1.74 -7.79 -4.51
CA LEU A 50 -1.52 -6.50 -5.17
C LEU A 50 -0.81 -5.51 -4.23
N PRO A 51 -0.06 -4.56 -4.78
CA PRO A 51 0.25 -4.32 -6.19
C PRO A 51 1.37 -5.21 -6.74
N VAL A 52 1.46 -5.28 -8.08
CA VAL A 52 2.63 -5.83 -8.77
C VAL A 52 3.10 -4.80 -9.79
N LEU A 53 4.36 -4.39 -9.72
CA LEU A 53 5.01 -3.54 -10.71
C LEU A 53 5.74 -4.42 -11.72
N VAL A 54 5.51 -4.17 -13.00
CA VAL A 54 6.23 -4.82 -14.11
C VAL A 54 7.02 -3.76 -14.85
N VAL A 55 8.31 -4.02 -15.00
CA VAL A 55 9.28 -3.19 -15.74
C VAL A 55 9.77 -4.00 -16.93
N ASP A 56 9.79 -3.41 -18.11
CA ASP A 56 10.25 -4.13 -19.31
C ASP A 56 11.68 -4.66 -19.12
N GLY A 57 11.86 -5.95 -19.31
CA GLY A 57 13.15 -6.63 -19.19
C GLY A 57 13.54 -7.06 -17.77
N GLU A 58 12.71 -6.75 -16.76
CA GLU A 58 12.94 -7.12 -15.36
C GLU A 58 11.90 -8.16 -14.88
N PRO A 59 12.23 -8.97 -13.88
CA PRO A 59 11.22 -9.79 -13.20
C PRO A 59 10.10 -8.96 -12.58
N PRO A 60 8.86 -9.50 -12.48
CA PRO A 60 7.78 -8.81 -11.77
C PRO A 60 8.16 -8.50 -10.31
N ILE A 61 7.75 -7.33 -9.84
CA ILE A 61 8.05 -6.82 -8.49
C ILE A 61 6.75 -6.80 -7.69
N PRO A 62 6.43 -7.85 -6.90
CA PRO A 62 5.24 -7.90 -6.08
C PRO A 62 5.45 -7.25 -4.71
N GLY A 63 4.36 -6.66 -4.18
CA GLY A 63 4.33 -6.13 -2.82
C GLY A 63 4.69 -4.65 -2.72
N ALA A 64 3.85 -3.91 -1.98
CA ALA A 64 3.93 -2.45 -1.91
C ALA A 64 5.26 -1.94 -1.34
N GLY A 65 5.77 -2.59 -0.30
CA GLY A 65 7.04 -2.22 0.32
C GLY A 65 8.24 -2.46 -0.60
N ILE A 66 8.23 -3.59 -1.33
CA ILE A 66 9.31 -3.95 -2.28
C ILE A 66 9.29 -2.99 -3.47
N VAL A 67 8.12 -2.66 -4.00
CA VAL A 67 7.97 -1.68 -5.07
C VAL A 67 8.46 -0.29 -4.62
N ALA A 68 8.13 0.12 -3.38
CA ALA A 68 8.61 1.38 -2.83
C ALA A 68 10.14 1.45 -2.76
N GLU A 69 10.79 0.39 -2.25
CA GLU A 69 12.26 0.31 -2.21
C GLU A 69 12.86 0.34 -3.62
N TYR A 70 12.29 -0.41 -4.57
CA TYR A 70 12.74 -0.41 -5.96
C TYR A 70 12.70 0.99 -6.57
N ILE A 71 11.60 1.73 -6.37
CA ILE A 71 11.47 3.10 -6.88
C ILE A 71 12.51 4.02 -6.22
N GLU A 72 12.68 3.93 -4.89
CA GLU A 72 13.66 4.71 -4.14
C GLU A 72 15.11 4.48 -4.61
N GLU A 73 15.43 3.28 -5.05
CA GLU A 73 16.78 2.91 -5.50
C GLU A 73 17.04 3.28 -6.96
N THR A 74 16.02 3.14 -7.83
CA THR A 74 16.18 3.26 -9.29
C THR A 74 15.83 4.64 -9.85
N HIS A 75 15.06 5.45 -9.10
CA HIS A 75 14.64 6.78 -9.54
C HIS A 75 15.20 7.86 -8.61
N PRO A 76 16.48 8.26 -8.80
CA PRO A 76 17.04 9.34 -8.01
C PRO A 76 16.33 10.64 -8.33
N THR A 77 15.87 11.35 -7.31
CA THR A 77 15.37 12.71 -7.45
C THR A 77 16.49 13.66 -7.89
N GLN A 78 16.17 14.69 -8.67
CA GLN A 78 17.15 15.63 -9.21
C GLN A 78 18.01 16.30 -8.12
N ASN A 79 17.54 16.40 -6.88
CA ASN A 79 18.20 17.10 -5.79
C ASN A 79 18.54 16.22 -4.56
N GLY A 80 18.49 14.91 -4.64
CA GLY A 80 18.88 14.02 -3.51
C GLY A 80 18.17 14.25 -2.17
N GLU A 81 17.65 15.45 -1.93
CA GLU A 81 16.94 15.86 -0.71
C GLU A 81 15.44 15.55 -0.76
N ASP A 82 14.90 15.36 -1.96
CA ASP A 82 13.44 15.13 -2.18
C ASP A 82 13.04 13.66 -2.13
N ARG A 83 13.91 12.78 -1.62
CA ARG A 83 13.57 11.37 -1.45
C ARG A 83 12.55 11.17 -0.34
N LEU A 84 11.55 10.34 -0.61
CA LEU A 84 10.56 9.93 0.39
C LEU A 84 11.17 9.05 1.49
N LEU A 85 12.31 8.41 1.21
CA LEU A 85 13.09 7.65 2.18
C LEU A 85 14.41 8.39 2.49
N PRO A 86 14.60 8.92 3.72
CA PRO A 86 15.81 9.66 4.09
C PRO A 86 17.10 8.86 3.96
N SER A 87 18.23 9.52 3.69
CA SER A 87 19.55 8.87 3.61
C SER A 87 20.09 8.41 4.97
N GLN A 88 19.75 9.13 6.06
CA GLN A 88 20.19 8.80 7.42
C GLN A 88 19.55 7.50 7.95
N PRO A 89 20.34 6.49 8.37
CA PRO A 89 19.82 5.20 8.81
C PRO A 89 18.76 5.29 9.91
N GLY A 90 18.97 6.11 10.95
CA GLY A 90 18.02 6.27 12.04
C GLY A 90 16.67 6.85 11.61
N ARG A 91 16.66 7.82 10.67
CA ARG A 91 15.44 8.37 10.10
C ARG A 91 14.74 7.37 9.18
N ARG A 92 15.50 6.58 8.41
CA ARG A 92 14.96 5.48 7.57
C ARG A 92 14.20 4.45 8.40
N VAL A 93 14.74 4.09 9.56
CA VAL A 93 14.07 3.15 10.48
C VAL A 93 12.70 3.69 10.89
N GLU A 94 12.60 4.95 11.28
CA GLU A 94 11.33 5.55 11.68
C GLU A 94 10.31 5.60 10.54
N VAL A 95 10.74 5.99 9.32
CA VAL A 95 9.88 6.00 8.13
C VAL A 95 9.36 4.58 7.83
N ARG A 96 10.24 3.58 7.78
CA ARG A 96 9.86 2.19 7.51
C ARG A 96 8.95 1.62 8.59
N ARG A 97 9.24 1.91 9.87
CA ARG A 97 8.43 1.48 11.00
C ARG A 97 6.97 1.99 10.87
N LEU A 98 6.81 3.26 10.52
CA LEU A 98 5.49 3.87 10.34
C LEU A 98 4.80 3.38 9.06
N ALA A 99 5.52 3.28 7.94
CA ALA A 99 4.99 2.71 6.71
C ALA A 99 4.48 1.28 6.93
N ASN A 100 5.25 0.44 7.64
CA ASN A 100 4.81 -0.91 7.99
C ASN A 100 3.61 -0.89 8.96
N TRP A 101 3.59 0.03 9.93
CA TRP A 101 2.42 0.17 10.80
C TRP A 101 1.15 0.38 10.02
N PHE A 102 1.16 1.24 8.99
CA PHE A 102 -0.04 1.54 8.20
C PHE A 102 -0.33 0.47 7.15
N ASN A 103 0.68 0.01 6.42
CA ASN A 103 0.49 -1.00 5.39
C ASN A 103 0.18 -2.39 5.95
N ASP A 104 0.73 -2.76 7.11
CA ASP A 104 0.55 -4.10 7.66
C ASP A 104 -0.51 -4.08 8.78
N LYS A 105 -0.19 -3.43 9.92
CA LYS A 105 -1.05 -3.50 11.09
C LYS A 105 -2.39 -2.80 10.90
N PHE A 106 -2.39 -1.55 10.45
CA PHE A 106 -3.64 -0.84 10.18
C PHE A 106 -4.46 -1.52 9.08
N HIS A 107 -3.78 -2.03 8.05
CA HIS A 107 -4.46 -2.79 7.01
C HIS A 107 -5.13 -4.04 7.57
N ALA A 108 -4.41 -4.86 8.31
CA ALA A 108 -4.97 -6.10 8.87
C ALA A 108 -6.13 -5.86 9.85
N GLU A 109 -6.03 -4.80 10.66
CA GLU A 109 -6.99 -4.53 11.73
C GLU A 109 -8.16 -3.64 11.33
N VAL A 110 -8.03 -2.86 10.25
CA VAL A 110 -9.03 -1.84 9.87
C VAL A 110 -9.38 -1.88 8.38
N SER A 111 -8.47 -1.42 7.50
CA SER A 111 -8.82 -1.16 6.10
C SER A 111 -9.11 -2.43 5.31
N GLY A 112 -8.38 -3.50 5.55
CA GLY A 112 -8.58 -4.80 4.91
C GLY A 112 -9.97 -5.36 5.19
N PRO A 113 -10.35 -5.59 6.46
CA PRO A 113 -11.69 -6.04 6.82
C PRO A 113 -12.80 -5.12 6.30
N LEU A 114 -12.65 -3.79 6.40
CA LEU A 114 -13.65 -2.84 5.93
C LEU A 114 -13.88 -2.94 4.42
N VAL A 115 -12.80 -2.94 3.64
CA VAL A 115 -12.90 -2.99 2.16
C VAL A 115 -13.37 -4.37 1.70
N ASN A 116 -12.86 -5.45 2.30
CA ASN A 116 -13.30 -6.80 1.98
C ASN A 116 -14.80 -6.97 2.22
N GLU A 117 -15.26 -6.68 3.44
CA GLU A 117 -16.63 -6.94 3.85
C GLU A 117 -17.66 -5.99 3.18
N ARG A 118 -17.27 -4.75 2.91
CA ARG A 118 -18.18 -3.73 2.35
C ARG A 118 -18.16 -3.65 0.83
N VAL A 119 -17.05 -4.03 0.21
CA VAL A 119 -16.85 -3.83 -1.23
C VAL A 119 -16.58 -5.15 -1.94
N PHE A 120 -15.46 -5.82 -1.65
CA PHE A 120 -15.01 -6.94 -2.48
C PHE A 120 -15.98 -8.12 -2.46
N LYS A 121 -16.50 -8.51 -1.31
CA LYS A 121 -17.49 -9.60 -1.20
C LYS A 121 -18.72 -9.43 -2.08
N ARG A 122 -19.08 -8.21 -2.44
CA ARG A 122 -20.21 -7.94 -3.35
C ARG A 122 -19.93 -8.31 -4.80
N HIS A 123 -18.66 -8.39 -5.16
CA HIS A 123 -18.18 -8.70 -6.51
C HIS A 123 -17.65 -10.12 -6.63
N MET A 124 -17.55 -10.83 -5.52
CA MET A 124 -17.06 -12.21 -5.45
C MET A 124 -18.23 -13.21 -5.56
N THR A 125 -17.98 -14.34 -6.21
CA THR A 125 -18.87 -15.50 -6.10
C THR A 125 -18.78 -16.12 -4.70
N HIS A 126 -19.73 -17.00 -4.36
CA HIS A 126 -19.68 -17.71 -3.07
C HIS A 126 -18.38 -18.54 -2.92
N GLU A 127 -17.92 -19.16 -4.00
CA GLU A 127 -16.66 -19.94 -4.03
C GLU A 127 -15.41 -19.06 -3.81
N GLN A 128 -15.48 -17.81 -4.21
CA GLN A 128 -14.42 -16.81 -4.01
C GLN A 128 -14.46 -16.14 -2.62
N GLY A 129 -15.40 -16.52 -1.77
CA GLY A 129 -15.60 -15.94 -0.45
C GLY A 129 -16.61 -14.78 -0.41
N GLY A 130 -17.40 -14.62 -1.46
CA GLY A 130 -18.50 -13.65 -1.50
C GLY A 130 -19.64 -14.05 -0.58
N GLY A 131 -20.48 -13.06 -0.22
CA GLY A 131 -21.62 -13.29 0.65
C GLY A 131 -21.99 -12.06 1.49
N PRO A 132 -22.84 -12.24 2.51
CA PRO A 132 -23.20 -11.15 3.41
C PRO A 132 -21.97 -10.67 4.20
N PRO A 133 -21.92 -9.37 4.55
CA PRO A 133 -20.82 -8.84 5.35
C PRO A 133 -20.75 -9.48 6.74
N ASP A 134 -19.53 -9.81 7.17
CA ASP A 134 -19.25 -10.20 8.55
C ASP A 134 -19.36 -8.99 9.48
N THR A 135 -20.42 -8.96 10.27
CA THR A 135 -20.71 -7.85 11.20
C THR A 135 -19.77 -7.83 12.39
N GLU A 136 -19.16 -8.95 12.77
CA GLU A 136 -18.17 -9.02 13.85
C GLU A 136 -16.84 -8.40 13.40
N ALA A 137 -16.36 -8.78 12.22
CA ALA A 137 -15.18 -8.17 11.61
C ALA A 137 -15.34 -6.64 11.43
N LEU A 138 -16.53 -6.19 10.99
CA LEU A 138 -16.82 -4.76 10.86
C LEU A 138 -16.84 -4.02 12.20
N ARG A 139 -17.35 -4.65 13.27
CA ARG A 139 -17.32 -4.08 14.63
C ARG A 139 -15.91 -3.99 15.18
N ALA A 140 -15.10 -5.04 14.99
CA ALA A 140 -13.70 -5.05 15.38
C ALA A 140 -12.91 -3.93 14.67
N ALA A 141 -13.06 -3.80 13.36
CA ALA A 141 -12.41 -2.74 12.59
C ALA A 141 -12.83 -1.33 13.06
N ARG A 142 -14.11 -1.12 13.39
CA ARG A 142 -14.60 0.14 13.97
C ARG A 142 -14.02 0.45 15.36
N HIS A 143 -13.73 -0.57 16.14
CA HIS A 143 -13.08 -0.39 17.44
C HIS A 143 -11.60 -0.02 17.24
N ASN A 144 -10.90 -0.78 16.41
CA ASN A 144 -9.48 -0.64 16.17
C ASN A 144 -9.11 0.72 15.54
N ILE A 145 -9.93 1.24 14.62
CA ILE A 145 -9.64 2.53 13.96
C ILE A 145 -9.45 3.67 14.97
N ARG A 146 -10.15 3.67 16.10
CA ARG A 146 -10.01 4.71 17.14
C ARG A 146 -8.62 4.70 17.75
N TYR A 147 -8.07 3.51 17.97
CA TYR A 147 -6.71 3.34 18.48
C TYR A 147 -5.67 3.88 17.49
N HIS A 148 -5.80 3.53 16.21
CA HIS A 148 -4.91 4.02 15.16
C HIS A 148 -4.99 5.53 14.96
N LEU A 149 -6.20 6.10 14.94
CA LEU A 149 -6.39 7.56 14.85
C LEU A 149 -5.83 8.28 16.07
N GLY A 150 -5.94 7.70 17.27
CA GLY A 150 -5.30 8.21 18.48
C GLY A 150 -3.78 8.26 18.35
N TYR A 151 -3.19 7.20 17.77
CA TYR A 151 -1.75 7.16 17.51
C TYR A 151 -1.30 8.19 16.47
N ILE A 152 -2.03 8.33 15.36
CA ILE A 152 -1.78 9.37 14.36
C ILE A 152 -1.87 10.76 15.02
N GLY A 153 -2.93 11.01 15.79
CA GLY A 153 -3.12 12.28 16.52
C GLY A 153 -1.95 12.60 17.44
N TRP A 154 -1.41 11.59 18.15
CA TRP A 154 -0.22 11.77 18.98
C TRP A 154 1.03 12.11 18.15
N LEU A 155 1.25 11.43 17.01
CA LEU A 155 2.41 11.71 16.15
C LEU A 155 2.40 13.16 15.63
N VAL A 156 1.26 13.66 15.16
CA VAL A 156 1.15 15.00 14.55
C VAL A 156 1.08 16.14 15.55
N GLN A 157 1.00 15.87 16.85
CA GLN A 157 1.08 16.92 17.89
C GLN A 157 2.45 17.59 17.97
N THR A 158 3.51 16.87 17.61
CA THR A 158 4.91 17.32 17.77
C THR A 158 5.71 17.25 16.47
N ARG A 159 5.08 16.87 15.37
CA ARG A 159 5.72 16.67 14.07
C ARG A 159 4.89 17.32 12.97
N ASP A 160 5.55 17.90 11.98
CA ASP A 160 4.87 18.45 10.79
C ASP A 160 4.37 17.34 9.86
N TRP A 161 5.10 16.20 9.83
CA TRP A 161 4.80 14.99 9.08
C TRP A 161 4.94 13.77 9.98
N LEU A 162 4.35 12.63 9.62
CA LEU A 162 4.32 11.44 10.49
C LEU A 162 5.72 10.98 10.96
N ALA A 163 6.72 11.05 10.09
CA ALA A 163 8.08 10.62 10.41
C ALA A 163 9.08 11.77 10.67
N GLY A 164 8.63 13.02 10.76
CA GLY A 164 9.52 14.14 11.01
C GLY A 164 9.02 15.49 10.47
N ASN A 165 9.88 16.19 9.74
CA ASN A 165 9.65 17.57 9.29
C ASN A 165 9.42 17.71 7.77
N ARG A 166 9.25 16.60 7.05
CA ARG A 166 8.97 16.57 5.62
C ARG A 166 8.18 15.32 5.24
N LEU A 167 7.56 15.38 4.06
CA LEU A 167 6.86 14.24 3.44
C LEU A 167 7.79 13.04 3.29
N THR A 168 7.31 11.87 3.65
CA THR A 168 8.04 10.59 3.56
C THR A 168 7.10 9.47 3.11
N LEU A 169 7.67 8.27 2.86
CA LEU A 169 6.88 7.06 2.60
C LEU A 169 5.85 6.76 3.70
N ALA A 170 6.10 7.19 4.94
CA ALA A 170 5.17 6.97 6.05
C ALA A 170 3.85 7.77 5.90
N ASP A 171 3.90 8.90 5.23
CA ASP A 171 2.75 9.79 5.05
C ASP A 171 1.85 9.33 3.88
N LEU A 172 2.40 8.52 2.99
CA LEU A 172 1.69 7.95 1.84
C LEU A 172 1.06 6.58 2.13
N ALA A 173 1.46 5.93 3.22
CA ALA A 173 1.07 4.56 3.59
C ALA A 173 -0.39 4.42 4.10
#